data_a270d4ed514f39b3ba8e69dc23b41691
#
_entry.id   a270d4ed514f39b3ba8e69dc23b41691
#
_cell.length_a   1.000
_cell.length_b   1.000
_cell.length_c   1.000
_cell.angle_alpha   90.00
_cell.angle_beta   90.00
_cell.angle_gamma   90.00
#
_symmetry.space_group_name_H-M   'P 1'
#
loop_
_entity.id
_entity.type
_entity.pdbx_description
1 polymer ?
#
loop_
_entity_poly.entity_id
_entity_poly.type
_entity_poly.pdbx_seq_one_letter_code
_entity_poly.pdbx_strand_id
1 'polypeptide(L)'
;MKILSIMYVEDNTELRDAMAEMLAGPGRAVVAFATGEAALTAWAAGVPDLLVTDIGLPGLSGTDLTRIVVAMKPEQWVALCSGYEHGSHLAALGKNVRVLPKPFEPEQLEALIDEVSQALSPR
;
A
#
# COMPACT_ATOMS: atom_id res chain seq x y z
N MET A 1 1.30 21.64 7.08
CA MET A 1 0.59 20.58 6.33
C MET A 1 1.44 19.33 6.29
N LYS A 2 0.86 18.19 6.63
CA LYS A 2 1.58 16.93 6.65
C LYS A 2 1.67 16.36 5.23
N ILE A 3 2.87 15.87 4.87
CA ILE A 3 3.04 15.12 3.63
C ILE A 3 2.74 13.65 3.92
N LEU A 4 1.84 13.06 3.13
CA LEU A 4 1.49 11.65 3.26
C LEU A 4 2.58 10.79 2.64
N SER A 5 3.19 9.92 3.43
CA SER A 5 4.24 9.04 2.94
C SER A 5 3.63 7.71 2.47
N ILE A 6 3.92 7.36 1.22
CA ILE A 6 3.38 6.17 0.58
C ILE A 6 4.54 5.27 0.15
N MET A 7 4.47 4.00 0.53
CA MET A 7 5.40 2.98 0.07
C MET A 7 4.65 2.08 -0.90
N TYR A 8 5.20 1.84 -2.08
CA TYR A 8 4.55 1.04 -3.12
C TYR A 8 5.44 -0.11 -3.54
N VAL A 9 4.86 -1.30 -3.66
CA VAL A 9 5.62 -2.52 -4.01
C VAL A 9 5.00 -3.18 -5.24
N GLU A 10 5.80 -3.32 -6.29
CA GLU A 10 5.40 -3.92 -7.56
C GLU A 10 6.63 -4.43 -8.29
N ASP A 11 6.63 -5.69 -8.70
CA ASP A 11 7.79 -6.30 -9.38
C ASP A 11 7.88 -5.95 -10.86
N ASN A 12 6.78 -5.59 -11.51
CA ASN A 12 6.79 -5.18 -12.92
C ASN A 12 7.25 -3.73 -13.03
N THR A 13 8.36 -3.50 -13.73
CA THR A 13 8.99 -2.18 -13.81
C THR A 13 8.07 -1.14 -14.44
N GLU A 14 7.40 -1.46 -15.54
CA GLU A 14 6.53 -0.50 -16.24
C GLU A 14 5.32 -0.13 -15.39
N LEU A 15 4.71 -1.14 -14.79
CA LEU A 15 3.55 -0.91 -13.91
C LEU A 15 3.95 -0.16 -12.65
N ARG A 16 5.11 -0.48 -12.08
CA ARG A 16 5.64 0.20 -10.91
C ARG A 16 5.83 1.69 -11.20
N ASP A 17 6.45 2.01 -12.33
CA ASP A 17 6.69 3.42 -12.69
C ASP A 17 5.40 4.17 -12.93
N ALA A 18 4.44 3.56 -13.64
CA ALA A 18 3.16 4.18 -13.93
C ALA A 18 2.35 4.43 -12.65
N MET A 19 2.32 3.45 -11.75
CA MET A 19 1.59 3.57 -10.50
C MET A 19 2.25 4.56 -9.54
N ALA A 20 3.58 4.57 -9.51
CA ALA A 20 4.30 5.54 -8.66
C ALA A 20 3.97 6.96 -9.09
N GLU A 21 3.87 7.19 -10.39
CA GLU A 21 3.48 8.48 -10.94
C GLU A 21 2.03 8.84 -10.55
N MET A 22 1.13 7.87 -10.64
CA MET A 22 -0.27 8.05 -10.27
C MET A 22 -0.43 8.33 -8.76
N LEU A 23 0.37 7.66 -7.92
CA LEU A 23 0.33 7.85 -6.48
C LEU A 23 0.94 9.18 -6.05
N ALA A 24 1.91 9.68 -6.80
CA ALA A 24 2.55 10.95 -6.50
C ALA A 24 1.56 12.11 -6.72
N GLY A 25 1.81 13.19 -6.07
CA GLY A 25 0.96 14.38 -6.21
C GLY A 25 1.24 15.35 -5.09
N PRO A 26 0.58 16.50 -5.10
CA PRO A 26 0.77 17.48 -4.02
C PRO A 26 0.45 16.86 -2.66
N GLY A 27 1.36 17.04 -1.72
CA GLY A 27 1.19 16.52 -0.38
C GLY A 27 1.48 15.03 -0.22
N ARG A 28 2.08 14.40 -1.23
CA ARG A 28 2.40 12.97 -1.19
C ARG A 28 3.86 12.72 -1.51
N ALA A 29 4.49 11.82 -0.76
CA ALA A 29 5.84 11.35 -1.04
C ALA A 29 5.79 9.84 -1.26
N VAL A 30 6.20 9.38 -2.43
CA VAL A 30 6.10 7.97 -2.84
C VAL A 30 7.49 7.38 -3.01
N VAL A 31 7.72 6.22 -2.39
CA VAL A 31 8.93 5.44 -2.62
C VAL A 31 8.48 4.04 -3.08
N ALA A 32 9.01 3.59 -4.21
CA ALA A 32 8.62 2.34 -4.82
C ALA A 32 9.72 1.27 -4.68
N PHE A 33 9.29 0.02 -4.53
CA PHE A 33 10.18 -1.13 -4.37
C PHE A 33 9.77 -2.24 -5.33
N ALA A 34 10.73 -3.02 -5.77
CA ALA A 34 10.49 -4.13 -6.69
C ALA A 34 10.14 -5.43 -5.96
N THR A 35 10.48 -5.56 -4.69
CA THR A 35 10.27 -6.79 -3.91
C THR A 35 9.71 -6.48 -2.54
N GLY A 36 8.99 -7.47 -1.98
CA GLY A 36 8.49 -7.36 -0.61
C GLY A 36 9.61 -7.31 0.42
N GLU A 37 10.71 -8.01 0.15
CA GLU A 37 11.87 -8.02 1.05
C GLU A 37 12.50 -6.63 1.18
N ALA A 38 12.71 -5.95 0.03
CA ALA A 38 13.26 -4.61 0.05
C ALA A 38 12.32 -3.62 0.74
N ALA A 39 11.02 -3.77 0.49
CA ALA A 39 10.01 -2.92 1.12
C ALA A 39 9.99 -3.13 2.64
N LEU A 40 10.08 -4.37 3.09
CA LEU A 40 10.07 -4.67 4.53
C LEU A 40 11.28 -4.07 5.23
N THR A 41 12.46 -4.17 4.61
CA THR A 41 13.68 -3.56 5.15
C THR A 41 13.51 -2.05 5.30
N ALA A 42 12.98 -1.40 4.26
CA ALA A 42 12.73 0.05 4.29
C ALA A 42 11.65 0.41 5.30
N TRP A 43 10.60 -0.41 5.41
CA TRP A 43 9.51 -0.20 6.35
C TRP A 43 10.02 -0.20 7.80
N ALA A 44 10.90 -1.13 8.13
CA ALA A 44 11.48 -1.20 9.46
C ALA A 44 12.35 0.01 9.79
N ALA A 45 12.95 0.63 8.78
CA ALA A 45 13.79 1.82 8.96
C ALA A 45 12.97 3.12 9.02
N GLY A 46 11.79 3.14 8.38
CA GLY A 46 10.94 4.33 8.37
C GLY A 46 9.52 3.97 7.95
N VAL A 47 8.63 3.84 8.90
CA VAL A 47 7.24 3.40 8.68
C VAL A 47 6.46 4.43 7.85
N PRO A 48 5.90 4.03 6.69
CA PRO A 48 5.09 4.96 5.89
C PRO A 48 3.69 5.10 6.47
N ASP A 49 2.98 6.13 6.01
CA ASP A 49 1.56 6.30 6.36
C ASP A 49 0.70 5.23 5.68
N LEU A 50 1.02 4.90 4.42
CA LEU A 50 0.27 3.94 3.62
C LEU A 50 1.24 3.02 2.88
N LEU A 51 0.99 1.71 2.98
CA LEU A 51 1.68 0.70 2.19
C LEU A 51 0.73 0.21 1.11
N VAL A 52 1.11 0.39 -0.16
CA VAL A 52 0.36 -0.12 -1.31
C VAL A 52 1.18 -1.26 -1.92
N THR A 53 0.61 -2.45 -2.00
CA THR A 53 1.35 -3.60 -2.51
C THR A 53 0.49 -4.50 -3.37
N ASP A 54 1.10 -5.04 -4.42
CA ASP A 54 0.50 -6.13 -5.18
C ASP A 54 0.59 -7.41 -4.34
N ILE A 55 -0.37 -8.30 -4.50
CA ILE A 55 -0.38 -9.57 -3.78
C ILE A 55 0.66 -10.54 -4.35
N GLY A 56 0.69 -10.66 -5.67
CA GLY A 56 1.51 -11.64 -6.35
C GLY A 56 2.94 -11.18 -6.60
N LEU A 57 3.73 -11.10 -5.56
CA LEU A 57 5.14 -10.75 -5.66
C LEU A 57 6.01 -12.00 -5.58
N PRO A 58 7.15 -12.06 -6.32
CA PRO A 58 8.09 -13.16 -6.13
C PRO A 58 8.74 -13.07 -4.74
N GLY A 59 9.06 -14.22 -4.16
CA GLY A 59 9.60 -14.25 -2.81
C GLY A 59 8.52 -13.91 -1.79
N LEU A 60 8.74 -12.89 -1.00
CA LEU A 60 7.76 -12.44 0.00
C LEU A 60 6.55 -11.83 -0.70
N SER A 61 5.38 -12.47 -0.59
CA SER A 61 4.15 -11.98 -1.22
C SER A 61 3.63 -10.73 -0.53
N GLY A 62 2.76 -9.99 -1.24
CA GLY A 62 2.11 -8.83 -0.64
C GLY A 62 1.26 -9.18 0.57
N THR A 63 0.62 -10.33 0.55
CA THR A 63 -0.16 -10.82 1.69
C THR A 63 0.73 -11.09 2.90
N ASP A 64 1.85 -11.77 2.71
CA ASP A 64 2.78 -12.06 3.79
C ASP A 64 3.44 -10.78 4.32
N LEU A 65 3.81 -9.87 3.43
CA LEU A 65 4.32 -8.56 3.82
C LEU A 65 3.31 -7.84 4.72
N THR A 66 2.04 -7.85 4.32
CA THR A 66 0.97 -7.22 5.10
C THR A 66 0.84 -7.86 6.49
N ARG A 67 0.89 -9.20 6.56
CA ARG A 67 0.81 -9.89 7.85
C ARG A 67 1.94 -9.47 8.79
N ILE A 68 3.14 -9.34 8.25
CA ILE A 68 4.31 -8.95 9.04
C ILE A 68 4.17 -7.53 9.56
N VAL A 69 3.84 -6.58 8.67
CA VAL A 69 3.77 -5.17 9.09
C VAL A 69 2.61 -4.92 10.04
N VAL A 70 1.49 -5.60 9.86
CA VAL A 70 0.32 -5.45 10.75
C VAL A 70 0.59 -6.10 12.11
N ALA A 71 1.37 -7.19 12.16
CA ALA A 71 1.78 -7.78 13.43
C ALA A 71 2.65 -6.81 14.23
N MET A 72 3.46 -6.01 13.56
CA MET A 72 4.35 -5.04 14.20
C MET A 72 3.65 -3.72 14.49
N LYS A 73 2.70 -3.31 13.62
CA LYS A 73 1.95 -2.07 13.76
C LYS A 73 0.50 -2.33 13.34
N PRO A 74 -0.39 -2.71 14.29
CA PRO A 74 -1.76 -3.11 13.96
C PRO A 74 -2.61 -2.05 13.25
N GLU A 75 -2.28 -0.77 13.40
CA GLU A 75 -3.01 0.33 12.76
C GLU A 75 -2.43 0.74 11.41
N GLN A 76 -1.42 0.02 10.89
CA GLN A 76 -0.81 0.35 9.59
C GLN A 76 -1.86 0.31 8.48
N TRP A 77 -1.95 1.38 7.72
CA TRP A 77 -2.79 1.43 6.53
C TRP A 77 -2.12 0.67 5.40
N VAL A 78 -2.85 -0.28 4.82
CA VAL A 78 -2.37 -1.11 3.72
C VAL A 78 -3.45 -1.19 2.65
N ALA A 79 -3.04 -1.03 1.39
CA ALA A 79 -3.87 -1.28 0.23
C ALA A 79 -3.29 -2.48 -0.52
N LEU A 80 -4.03 -3.59 -0.53
CA LEU A 80 -3.66 -4.79 -1.27
C LEU A 80 -4.32 -4.76 -2.64
N CYS A 81 -3.51 -4.78 -3.69
CA CYS A 81 -3.99 -4.79 -5.07
C CYS A 81 -4.12 -6.24 -5.53
N SER A 82 -5.33 -6.65 -5.88
CA SER A 82 -5.65 -8.05 -6.21
C SER A 82 -6.32 -8.17 -7.56
N GLY A 83 -5.84 -9.11 -8.39
CA GLY A 83 -6.46 -9.42 -9.68
C GLY A 83 -7.61 -10.42 -9.59
N TYR A 84 -7.86 -10.98 -8.41
CA TYR A 84 -8.92 -11.96 -8.17
C TYR A 84 -9.74 -11.57 -6.95
N GLU A 85 -10.90 -12.19 -6.82
CA GLU A 85 -11.77 -11.93 -5.69
C GLU A 85 -11.30 -12.66 -4.43
N HIS A 86 -10.38 -12.06 -3.71
CA HIS A 86 -9.91 -12.55 -2.43
C HIS A 86 -10.27 -11.58 -1.30
N GLY A 87 -11.14 -10.61 -1.64
CA GLY A 87 -11.24 -9.38 -0.86
C GLY A 87 -11.66 -9.53 0.59
N SER A 88 -12.66 -10.38 0.87
CA SER A 88 -13.25 -10.38 2.21
C SER A 88 -12.28 -10.87 3.29
N HIS A 89 -11.51 -11.94 3.03
CA HIS A 89 -10.59 -12.44 4.05
C HIS A 89 -9.27 -11.66 4.11
N LEU A 90 -8.90 -11.01 3.01
CA LEU A 90 -7.69 -10.17 3.02
C LEU A 90 -7.91 -8.90 3.84
N ALA A 91 -9.10 -8.31 3.74
CA ALA A 91 -9.44 -7.14 4.55
C ALA A 91 -9.43 -7.45 6.05
N ALA A 92 -9.61 -8.71 6.43
CA ALA A 92 -9.57 -9.13 7.82
C ALA A 92 -8.16 -9.18 8.41
N LEU A 93 -7.11 -8.99 7.59
CA LEU A 93 -5.73 -9.02 8.08
C LEU A 93 -5.41 -7.88 9.07
N GLY A 94 -6.12 -6.77 8.96
CA GLY A 94 -5.95 -5.66 9.89
C GLY A 94 -7.10 -4.68 9.79
N LYS A 95 -7.28 -3.87 10.81
CA LYS A 95 -8.40 -2.92 10.85
C LYS A 95 -8.32 -1.84 9.75
N ASN A 96 -7.11 -1.54 9.30
CA ASN A 96 -6.88 -0.53 8.27
C ASN A 96 -6.33 -1.15 6.97
N VAL A 97 -6.61 -2.42 6.74
CA VAL A 97 -6.26 -3.10 5.49
C VAL A 97 -7.44 -2.99 4.55
N ARG A 98 -7.17 -2.52 3.33
CA ARG A 98 -8.17 -2.38 2.28
C ARG A 98 -7.73 -3.18 1.07
N VAL A 99 -8.69 -3.68 0.30
CA VAL A 99 -8.40 -4.43 -0.93
C VAL A 99 -8.84 -3.58 -2.12
N LEU A 100 -7.94 -3.44 -3.08
CA LEU A 100 -8.19 -2.69 -4.30
C LEU A 100 -8.21 -3.68 -5.46
N PRO A 101 -9.40 -4.09 -5.95
CA PRO A 101 -9.48 -5.10 -7.02
C PRO A 101 -8.94 -4.55 -8.34
N LYS A 102 -8.19 -5.38 -9.06
CA LYS A 102 -7.71 -5.02 -10.40
C LYS A 102 -8.70 -5.52 -11.46
N PRO A 103 -8.91 -4.78 -12.53
CA PRO A 103 -8.45 -3.40 -12.74
C PRO A 103 -9.25 -2.42 -11.88
N PHE A 104 -8.61 -1.38 -11.41
CA PHE A 104 -9.29 -0.34 -10.65
C PHE A 104 -9.18 1.00 -11.39
N GLU A 105 -10.16 1.86 -11.12
CA GLU A 105 -10.16 3.20 -11.68
C GLU A 105 -9.30 4.14 -10.83
N PRO A 106 -8.71 5.18 -11.41
CA PRO A 106 -7.96 6.17 -10.63
C PRO A 106 -8.75 6.75 -9.47
N GLU A 107 -10.05 6.91 -9.64
CA GLU A 107 -10.95 7.43 -8.60
C GLU A 107 -11.00 6.54 -7.37
N GLN A 108 -10.91 5.21 -7.56
CA GLN A 108 -10.88 4.26 -6.44
C GLN A 108 -9.62 4.41 -5.63
N LEU A 109 -8.48 4.62 -6.30
CA LEU A 109 -7.21 4.85 -5.63
C LEU A 109 -7.23 6.18 -4.88
N GLU A 110 -7.74 7.24 -5.51
CA GLU A 110 -7.85 8.56 -4.88
C GLU A 110 -8.76 8.53 -3.66
N ALA A 111 -9.87 7.81 -3.75
CA ALA A 111 -10.80 7.68 -2.62
C ALA A 111 -10.12 7.00 -1.42
N LEU A 112 -9.31 5.97 -1.69
CA LEU A 112 -8.57 5.29 -0.64
C LEU A 112 -7.52 6.21 0.00
N ILE A 113 -6.78 6.95 -0.81
CA ILE A 113 -5.79 7.90 -0.32
C ILE A 113 -6.45 8.98 0.53
N ASP A 114 -7.62 9.47 0.09
CA ASP A 114 -8.39 10.46 0.86
C ASP A 114 -8.84 9.87 2.20
N GLU A 115 -9.28 8.63 2.23
CA GLU A 115 -9.67 7.95 3.47
C GLU A 115 -8.50 7.92 4.46
N VAL A 116 -7.31 7.53 3.98
CA VAL A 116 -6.11 7.46 4.81
C VAL A 116 -5.71 8.85 5.30
N SER A 117 -5.73 9.82 4.40
CA SER A 117 -5.35 11.20 4.72
C SER A 117 -6.25 11.78 5.80
N GLN A 118 -7.56 11.57 5.67
CA GLN A 118 -8.54 12.07 6.66
C GLN A 118 -8.36 11.36 8.02
N ALA A 119 -8.12 10.06 8.00
CA ALA A 119 -7.93 9.29 9.23
C ALA A 119 -6.69 9.74 10.01
N LEU A 120 -5.65 10.18 9.30
CA LEU A 120 -4.39 10.60 9.90
C LEU A 120 -4.31 12.11 10.18
N SER A 121 -5.29 12.87 9.72
CA SER A 121 -5.30 14.31 9.95
C SER A 121 -5.61 14.63 11.41
N PRO A 122 -4.88 15.56 12.03
CA PRO A 122 -5.22 16.00 13.37
C PRO A 122 -6.55 16.76 13.36
N ARG A 123 -7.26 16.65 14.44
CA ARG A 123 -8.53 17.34 14.60
C ARG A 123 -8.36 18.64 15.35
#